data_9c3b9ea5a4499e8a106ecfd659476e40
#
_entry.id   9c3b9ea5a4499e8a106ecfd659476e40
#
_cell.length_a   1.000
_cell.length_b   1.000
_cell.length_c   1.000
_cell.angle_alpha   90.00
_cell.angle_beta   90.00
_cell.angle_gamma   90.00
#
_symmetry.space_group_name_H-M   'P 1'
#
loop_
_entity.id
_entity.type
_entity.pdbx_description
1 polymer ?
#
loop_
_entity_poly.entity_id
_entity_poly.type
_entity_poly.pdbx_seq_one_letter_code
_entity_poly.pdbx_strand_id
1 'polypeptide(L)'
;MEVIDLGISRQDGDAVVAGSHVYAIGMFDGVHLGHRQVVLAARALAQDLGVRAGVITFDRHPSAVTGTGSPARFLMTTKQRLESLAELGPDTAVVLPFDEKLAAMSPQAFVREVLLKRLSLVGAVVGENHSFGRGASGRAHDLARMGADLGFRVAVVPSVKIDGVVVSSTLIRSLIAAGDVAGASRYLGRPFAVDGIVIEGRHLGKELGFPTMNLGLNSEQALPAAGVYIVSVLIDGDTVSRWGICNVGSKPTVSSGGVSVEVHVLDFNGESYGKSIRVGFLDYIREERRFASLQQLREAIASDERYARRWMAAHADGEPRPDRHELDLQPNRSVIQ
;
A
#
# COMPACT_ATOMS: atom_id res chain seq x y z
N MET A 1 -14.77 -6.05 7.95
CA MET A 1 -13.64 -5.79 8.88
C MET A 1 -13.96 -4.56 9.72
N GLU A 2 -14.01 -4.71 11.03
CA GLU A 2 -14.14 -3.62 11.99
C GLU A 2 -12.79 -2.90 12.12
N VAL A 3 -12.77 -1.56 12.05
CA VAL A 3 -11.54 -0.76 12.21
C VAL A 3 -11.55 -0.08 13.57
N ILE A 4 -10.53 -0.33 14.36
CA ILE A 4 -10.35 0.23 15.71
C ILE A 4 -9.10 1.14 15.69
N ASP A 5 -9.31 2.44 15.79
CA ASP A 5 -8.24 3.42 15.93
C ASP A 5 -8.01 3.72 17.42
N LEU A 6 -6.83 3.39 17.91
CA LEU A 6 -6.47 3.62 19.32
C LEU A 6 -5.81 4.98 19.58
N GLY A 7 -5.67 5.82 18.51
CA GLY A 7 -4.89 7.07 18.58
C GLY A 7 -5.68 8.34 18.90
N ILE A 8 -6.97 8.42 18.60
CA ILE A 8 -7.63 9.75 18.50
C ILE A 8 -8.54 10.09 19.69
N SER A 9 -8.95 9.18 20.56
CA SER A 9 -10.04 9.50 21.49
C SER A 9 -10.03 8.83 22.87
N ARG A 10 -9.00 8.14 23.32
CA ARG A 10 -9.12 7.41 24.58
C ARG A 10 -7.95 7.68 25.53
N GLN A 11 -8.30 8.18 26.71
CA GLN A 11 -7.40 8.32 27.85
C GLN A 11 -6.80 6.96 28.21
N ASP A 12 -5.57 6.95 28.71
CA ASP A 12 -4.84 5.75 29.14
C ASP A 12 -5.74 4.85 30.02
N GLY A 13 -6.11 3.70 29.50
CA GLY A 13 -6.78 2.65 30.29
C GLY A 13 -7.92 1.88 29.63
N ASP A 14 -8.66 2.44 28.67
CA ASP A 14 -10.02 1.95 28.40
C ASP A 14 -10.28 1.26 27.06
N ALA A 15 -9.31 1.00 26.22
CA ALA A 15 -9.58 0.32 24.96
C ALA A 15 -9.20 -1.15 25.00
N VAL A 16 -10.02 -1.94 25.64
CA VAL A 16 -9.96 -3.40 25.48
C VAL A 16 -10.76 -3.76 24.24
N VAL A 17 -10.11 -4.36 23.24
CA VAL A 17 -10.81 -4.98 22.10
C VAL A 17 -11.56 -6.18 22.65
N ALA A 18 -12.87 -6.22 22.45
CA ALA A 18 -13.72 -7.28 22.98
C ALA A 18 -13.43 -8.64 22.31
N GLY A 19 -13.28 -9.67 23.12
CA GLY A 19 -13.06 -11.06 22.67
C GLY A 19 -11.61 -11.37 22.34
N SER A 20 -11.31 -12.67 22.31
CA SER A 20 -9.97 -13.19 22.00
C SER A 20 -9.65 -13.11 20.53
N HIS A 21 -8.42 -12.71 20.19
CA HIS A 21 -7.98 -12.55 18.82
C HIS A 21 -6.61 -13.18 18.55
N VAL A 22 -6.46 -13.67 17.31
CA VAL A 22 -5.14 -13.87 16.69
C VAL A 22 -4.85 -12.69 15.78
N TYR A 23 -3.71 -12.04 15.99
CA TYR A 23 -3.33 -10.88 15.18
C TYR A 23 -2.15 -11.14 14.27
N ALA A 24 -2.30 -10.76 12.99
CA ALA A 24 -1.17 -10.46 12.12
C ALA A 24 -0.59 -9.11 12.53
N ILE A 25 0.72 -9.03 12.79
CA ILE A 25 1.36 -7.78 13.28
C ILE A 25 2.39 -7.29 12.26
N GLY A 26 2.23 -6.04 11.80
CA GLY A 26 3.16 -5.44 10.85
C GLY A 26 2.76 -4.04 10.38
N MET A 27 3.69 -3.35 9.72
CA MET A 27 3.38 -2.08 9.04
C MET A 27 2.43 -2.28 7.86
N PHE A 28 2.53 -3.41 7.19
CA PHE A 28 1.74 -3.78 6.01
C PHE A 28 1.77 -2.73 4.89
N ASP A 29 2.86 -1.94 4.81
CA ASP A 29 3.00 -0.95 3.74
C ASP A 29 3.12 -1.63 2.37
N GLY A 30 2.16 -1.32 1.49
CA GLY A 30 2.00 -1.95 0.20
C GLY A 30 1.16 -3.23 0.21
N VAL A 31 0.84 -3.85 1.35
CA VAL A 31 0.12 -5.15 1.47
C VAL A 31 0.56 -6.13 0.37
N HIS A 32 1.87 -6.27 0.21
CA HIS A 32 2.51 -7.12 -0.81
C HIS A 32 2.32 -8.62 -0.51
N LEU A 33 2.72 -9.48 -1.43
CA LEU A 33 2.49 -10.94 -1.34
C LEU A 33 2.98 -11.56 -0.02
N GLY A 34 4.11 -11.08 0.53
CA GLY A 34 4.58 -11.52 1.86
C GLY A 34 3.64 -11.09 3.00
N HIS A 35 3.11 -9.88 2.94
CA HIS A 35 2.11 -9.41 3.93
C HIS A 35 0.81 -10.21 3.86
N ARG A 36 0.35 -10.55 2.65
CA ARG A 36 -0.85 -11.37 2.44
C ARG A 36 -0.70 -12.73 3.12
N GLN A 37 0.47 -13.38 3.02
CA GLN A 37 0.74 -14.65 3.69
C GLN A 37 0.65 -14.55 5.21
N VAL A 38 1.17 -13.47 5.82
CA VAL A 38 1.08 -13.24 7.27
C VAL A 38 -0.38 -13.10 7.72
N VAL A 39 -1.19 -12.34 6.97
CA VAL A 39 -2.62 -12.16 7.30
C VAL A 39 -3.42 -13.45 7.11
N LEU A 40 -3.17 -14.18 6.03
CA LEU A 40 -3.84 -15.48 5.79
C LEU A 40 -3.47 -16.52 6.84
N ALA A 41 -2.20 -16.56 7.28
CA ALA A 41 -1.78 -17.45 8.36
C ALA A 41 -2.42 -17.06 9.71
N ALA A 42 -2.63 -15.76 9.98
CA ALA A 42 -3.34 -15.32 11.17
C ALA A 42 -4.81 -15.76 11.16
N ARG A 43 -5.47 -15.69 10.00
CA ARG A 43 -6.84 -16.19 9.84
C ARG A 43 -6.93 -17.72 10.05
N ALA A 44 -5.99 -18.47 9.49
CA ALA A 44 -5.95 -19.91 9.68
C ALA A 44 -5.75 -20.28 11.16
N LEU A 45 -4.79 -19.64 11.86
CA LEU A 45 -4.56 -19.86 13.28
C LEU A 45 -5.78 -19.45 14.14
N ALA A 46 -6.46 -18.36 13.79
CA ALA A 46 -7.68 -17.92 14.47
C ALA A 46 -8.81 -18.97 14.32
N GLN A 47 -8.98 -19.51 13.12
CA GLN A 47 -9.95 -20.57 12.85
C GLN A 47 -9.65 -21.83 13.68
N ASP A 48 -8.38 -22.25 13.75
CA ASP A 48 -7.96 -23.42 14.54
C ASP A 48 -8.20 -23.23 16.05
N LEU A 49 -8.10 -21.98 16.54
CA LEU A 49 -8.37 -21.65 17.94
C LEU A 49 -9.83 -21.30 18.24
N GLY A 50 -10.70 -21.21 17.23
CA GLY A 50 -12.10 -20.82 17.40
C GLY A 50 -12.27 -19.37 17.86
N VAL A 51 -11.38 -18.46 17.45
CA VAL A 51 -11.38 -17.04 17.84
C VAL A 51 -11.39 -16.13 16.61
N ARG A 52 -11.48 -14.81 16.82
CA ARG A 52 -11.47 -13.81 15.71
C ARG A 52 -10.05 -13.58 15.17
N ALA A 53 -9.97 -13.32 13.88
CA ALA A 53 -8.73 -12.91 13.22
C ALA A 53 -8.63 -11.37 13.16
N GLY A 54 -7.48 -10.82 13.52
CA GLY A 54 -7.23 -9.39 13.42
C GLY A 54 -5.91 -9.06 12.74
N VAL A 55 -5.75 -7.79 12.41
CA VAL A 55 -4.47 -7.20 11.99
C VAL A 55 -4.12 -6.04 12.90
N ILE A 56 -2.85 -5.90 13.24
CA ILE A 56 -2.30 -4.72 13.93
C ILE A 56 -1.39 -4.01 12.96
N THR A 57 -1.70 -2.75 12.67
CA THR A 57 -0.88 -1.86 11.84
C THR A 57 -0.69 -0.52 12.55
N PHE A 58 0.07 0.41 11.93
CA PHE A 58 0.46 1.67 12.55
C PHE A 58 0.08 2.85 11.64
N ASP A 59 -0.24 3.99 12.24
CA ASP A 59 -0.63 5.22 11.53
C ASP A 59 0.53 5.81 10.71
N ARG A 60 1.77 5.72 11.22
CA ARG A 60 2.98 6.27 10.59
C ARG A 60 4.18 5.33 10.65
N HIS A 61 5.15 5.55 9.78
CA HIS A 61 6.36 4.73 9.73
C HIS A 61 7.26 5.01 10.96
N PRO A 62 7.87 3.98 11.59
CA PRO A 62 8.78 4.15 12.71
C PRO A 62 9.88 5.19 12.48
N SER A 63 10.48 5.26 11.28
CA SER A 63 11.53 6.22 10.96
C SER A 63 11.09 7.68 11.05
N ALA A 64 9.80 7.97 10.90
CA ALA A 64 9.26 9.33 11.03
C ALA A 64 9.30 9.84 12.48
N VAL A 65 9.29 8.93 13.46
CA VAL A 65 9.33 9.26 14.90
C VAL A 65 10.75 9.11 15.47
N THR A 66 11.48 8.08 15.04
CA THR A 66 12.82 7.80 15.58
C THR A 66 13.92 8.68 14.97
N GLY A 67 13.63 9.45 13.92
CA GLY A 67 14.62 10.32 13.26
C GLY A 67 15.75 9.57 12.54
N THR A 68 15.64 8.26 12.38
CA THR A 68 16.65 7.42 11.73
C THR A 68 16.46 7.42 10.21
N GLY A 69 17.22 8.26 9.50
CA GLY A 69 17.19 8.36 8.04
C GLY A 69 16.11 9.31 7.48
N SER A 70 16.11 9.52 6.16
CA SER A 70 14.98 10.19 5.49
C SER A 70 13.73 9.33 5.63
N PRO A 71 12.56 9.90 6.03
CA PRO A 71 11.34 9.14 6.12
C PRO A 71 11.01 8.53 4.74
N ALA A 72 10.97 7.21 4.69
CA ALA A 72 10.59 6.51 3.47
C ALA A 72 9.12 6.86 3.15
N ARG A 73 8.84 7.29 1.92
CA ARG A 73 7.47 7.50 1.47
C ARG A 73 6.70 6.18 1.49
N PHE A 74 5.46 6.23 1.91
CA PHE A 74 4.59 5.07 1.94
C PHE A 74 4.20 4.61 0.54
N LEU A 75 4.12 3.30 0.34
CA LEU A 75 3.52 2.72 -0.86
C LEU A 75 2.01 2.93 -0.91
N MET A 76 1.37 3.08 0.25
CA MET A 76 -0.07 3.23 0.40
C MET A 76 -0.41 4.21 1.51
N THR A 77 -1.48 4.97 1.32
CA THR A 77 -2.13 5.68 2.44
C THR A 77 -2.70 4.68 3.44
N THR A 78 -2.96 5.12 4.67
CA THR A 78 -3.61 4.27 5.69
C THR A 78 -4.97 3.76 5.20
N LYS A 79 -5.75 4.59 4.49
CA LYS A 79 -7.03 4.20 3.89
C LYS A 79 -6.85 3.05 2.90
N GLN A 80 -5.97 3.19 1.90
CA GLN A 80 -5.68 2.14 0.91
C GLN A 80 -5.20 0.85 1.56
N ARG A 81 -4.36 0.96 2.60
CA ARG A 81 -3.85 -0.18 3.35
C ARG A 81 -4.96 -0.94 4.06
N LEU A 82 -5.86 -0.24 4.75
CA LEU A 82 -7.00 -0.85 5.42
C LEU A 82 -7.98 -1.50 4.44
N GLU A 83 -8.24 -0.87 3.29
CA GLU A 83 -9.04 -1.45 2.20
C GLU A 83 -8.42 -2.76 1.69
N SER A 84 -7.12 -2.75 1.38
CA SER A 84 -6.41 -3.94 0.89
C SER A 84 -6.28 -5.05 1.94
N LEU A 85 -6.20 -4.71 3.23
CA LEU A 85 -6.25 -5.68 4.32
C LEU A 85 -7.65 -6.27 4.48
N ALA A 86 -8.71 -5.47 4.30
CA ALA A 86 -10.09 -5.93 4.38
C ALA A 86 -10.42 -7.00 3.33
N GLU A 87 -9.85 -6.90 2.11
CA GLU A 87 -9.98 -7.91 1.06
C GLU A 87 -9.46 -9.29 1.48
N LEU A 88 -8.52 -9.34 2.43
CA LEU A 88 -7.97 -10.60 2.95
C LEU A 88 -8.87 -11.24 4.02
N GLY A 89 -9.94 -10.54 4.43
CA GLY A 89 -11.02 -11.06 5.29
C GLY A 89 -10.67 -11.22 6.78
N PRO A 90 -9.80 -10.42 7.43
CA PRO A 90 -9.75 -10.39 8.88
C PRO A 90 -11.01 -9.75 9.44
N ASP A 91 -11.38 -10.12 10.69
CA ASP A 91 -12.57 -9.56 11.36
C ASP A 91 -12.31 -8.12 11.85
N THR A 92 -11.08 -7.84 12.27
CA THR A 92 -10.71 -6.58 12.93
C THR A 92 -9.39 -6.04 12.43
N ALA A 93 -9.28 -4.72 12.28
CA ALA A 93 -8.02 -4.01 12.08
C ALA A 93 -7.80 -3.00 13.21
N VAL A 94 -6.68 -3.12 13.88
CA VAL A 94 -6.24 -2.18 14.92
C VAL A 94 -5.17 -1.28 14.34
N VAL A 95 -5.40 0.03 14.36
CA VAL A 95 -4.41 1.04 13.98
C VAL A 95 -3.82 1.62 15.27
N LEU A 96 -2.55 1.35 15.51
CA LEU A 96 -1.81 1.88 16.65
C LEU A 96 -1.12 3.19 16.26
N PRO A 97 -1.21 4.25 17.09
CA PRO A 97 -0.39 5.43 16.91
C PRO A 97 1.07 5.06 17.16
N PHE A 98 1.94 5.31 16.17
CA PHE A 98 3.37 5.13 16.37
C PHE A 98 3.97 6.44 16.86
N ASP A 99 3.84 6.70 18.16
CA ASP A 99 4.32 7.87 18.88
C ASP A 99 5.63 7.59 19.65
N GLU A 100 6.17 8.60 20.32
CA GLU A 100 7.38 8.47 21.13
C GLU A 100 7.20 7.47 22.28
N LYS A 101 5.99 7.37 22.85
CA LYS A 101 5.69 6.43 23.94
C LYS A 101 5.80 5.00 23.44
N LEU A 102 5.16 4.69 22.30
CA LEU A 102 5.24 3.35 21.72
C LEU A 102 6.67 3.04 21.25
N ALA A 103 7.35 4.00 20.63
CA ALA A 103 8.74 3.85 20.17
C ALA A 103 9.73 3.60 21.31
N ALA A 104 9.46 4.10 22.53
CA ALA A 104 10.29 3.93 23.71
C ALA A 104 10.04 2.60 24.47
N MET A 105 8.95 1.89 24.16
CA MET A 105 8.60 0.64 24.85
C MET A 105 9.63 -0.46 24.62
N SER A 106 10.03 -1.16 25.68
CA SER A 106 10.78 -2.41 25.52
C SER A 106 9.92 -3.48 24.82
N PRO A 107 10.52 -4.51 24.20
CA PRO A 107 9.76 -5.61 23.62
C PRO A 107 8.78 -6.24 24.64
N GLN A 108 9.23 -6.43 25.88
CA GLN A 108 8.42 -7.01 26.97
C GLN A 108 7.24 -6.12 27.34
N ALA A 109 7.46 -4.79 27.43
CA ALA A 109 6.40 -3.84 27.74
C ALA A 109 5.35 -3.80 26.61
N PHE A 110 5.78 -3.78 25.36
CA PHE A 110 4.86 -3.85 24.21
C PHE A 110 3.97 -5.09 24.24
N VAL A 111 4.56 -6.27 24.47
CA VAL A 111 3.78 -7.52 24.55
C VAL A 111 2.79 -7.49 25.71
N ARG A 112 3.22 -7.12 26.93
CA ARG A 112 2.38 -7.17 28.11
C ARG A 112 1.30 -6.10 28.13
N GLU A 113 1.69 -4.83 27.88
CA GLU A 113 0.79 -3.70 28.06
C GLU A 113 -0.09 -3.43 26.83
N VAL A 114 0.42 -3.72 25.61
CA VAL A 114 -0.35 -3.48 24.38
C VAL A 114 -1.04 -4.76 23.91
N LEU A 115 -0.28 -5.81 23.61
CA LEU A 115 -0.86 -6.99 22.98
C LEU A 115 -1.78 -7.78 23.92
N LEU A 116 -1.34 -8.07 25.14
CA LEU A 116 -2.12 -8.88 26.07
C LEU A 116 -3.17 -8.06 26.80
N LYS A 117 -2.79 -6.92 27.39
CA LYS A 117 -3.69 -6.17 28.27
C LYS A 117 -4.76 -5.38 27.49
N ARG A 118 -4.38 -4.71 26.37
CA ARG A 118 -5.31 -3.86 25.61
C ARG A 118 -6.03 -4.57 24.48
N LEU A 119 -5.42 -5.57 23.85
CA LEU A 119 -5.92 -6.18 22.63
C LEU A 119 -6.42 -7.63 22.80
N SER A 120 -6.41 -8.16 24.02
CA SER A 120 -6.88 -9.53 24.31
C SER A 120 -6.29 -10.59 23.36
N LEU A 121 -4.99 -10.44 23.05
CA LEU A 121 -4.27 -11.32 22.14
C LEU A 121 -4.12 -12.72 22.72
N VAL A 122 -4.52 -13.75 21.98
CA VAL A 122 -4.27 -15.17 22.27
C VAL A 122 -3.35 -15.85 21.25
N GLY A 123 -3.07 -15.16 20.16
CA GLY A 123 -2.10 -15.58 19.15
C GLY A 123 -1.57 -14.41 18.34
N ALA A 124 -0.33 -14.54 17.90
CA ALA A 124 0.35 -13.57 17.02
C ALA A 124 0.93 -14.27 15.80
N VAL A 125 0.84 -13.63 14.65
CA VAL A 125 1.49 -14.07 13.42
C VAL A 125 2.33 -12.94 12.86
N VAL A 126 3.61 -13.22 12.61
CA VAL A 126 4.58 -12.24 12.14
C VAL A 126 5.43 -12.83 11.01
N GLY A 127 5.99 -11.98 10.16
CA GLY A 127 7.03 -12.43 9.22
C GLY A 127 8.36 -12.71 9.93
N GLU A 128 9.22 -13.52 9.33
CA GLU A 128 10.53 -13.90 9.93
C GLU A 128 11.45 -12.69 10.19
N ASN A 129 11.31 -11.62 9.40
CA ASN A 129 12.09 -10.39 9.55
C ASN A 129 11.42 -9.36 10.49
N HIS A 130 10.35 -9.75 11.19
CA HIS A 130 9.65 -8.86 12.10
C HIS A 130 10.55 -8.40 13.23
N SER A 131 10.48 -7.10 13.51
CA SER A 131 11.16 -6.48 14.65
C SER A 131 10.21 -5.52 15.36
N PHE A 132 10.37 -5.40 16.69
CA PHE A 132 9.49 -4.59 17.54
C PHE A 132 10.22 -4.09 18.80
N GLY A 133 9.55 -3.18 19.51
CA GLY A 133 10.10 -2.54 20.70
C GLY A 133 11.18 -1.52 20.38
N ARG A 134 11.67 -0.86 21.43
CA ARG A 134 12.64 0.23 21.32
C ARG A 134 13.88 -0.18 20.54
N GLY A 135 14.21 0.61 19.52
CA GLY A 135 15.35 0.35 18.65
C GLY A 135 15.27 -0.95 17.87
N ALA A 136 14.03 -1.48 17.65
CA ALA A 136 13.82 -2.76 16.97
C ALA A 136 14.58 -3.94 17.64
N SER A 137 14.72 -3.89 18.98
CA SER A 137 15.53 -4.87 19.75
C SER A 137 14.87 -6.23 19.92
N GLY A 138 13.52 -6.33 19.78
CA GLY A 138 12.80 -7.60 19.71
C GLY A 138 12.72 -8.15 18.30
N ARG A 139 12.84 -9.45 18.14
CA ARG A 139 12.75 -10.17 16.86
C ARG A 139 11.61 -11.20 16.91
N ALA A 140 11.27 -11.78 15.74
CA ALA A 140 10.22 -12.80 15.64
C ALA A 140 10.43 -13.98 16.62
N HIS A 141 11.68 -14.46 16.78
CA HIS A 141 12.00 -15.53 17.73
C HIS A 141 11.85 -15.11 19.21
N ASP A 142 12.08 -13.83 19.54
CA ASP A 142 11.82 -13.33 20.89
C ASP A 142 10.33 -13.30 21.19
N LEU A 143 9.51 -12.89 20.21
CA LEU A 143 8.05 -12.95 20.34
C LEU A 143 7.57 -14.38 20.54
N ALA A 144 8.13 -15.35 19.81
CA ALA A 144 7.79 -16.78 19.96
C ALA A 144 8.14 -17.28 21.38
N ARG A 145 9.32 -16.93 21.90
CA ARG A 145 9.71 -17.28 23.28
C ARG A 145 8.77 -16.64 24.30
N MET A 146 8.46 -15.34 24.15
CA MET A 146 7.52 -14.67 25.03
C MET A 146 6.11 -15.29 24.95
N GLY A 147 5.69 -15.76 23.78
CA GLY A 147 4.43 -16.48 23.59
C GLY A 147 4.37 -17.75 24.45
N ALA A 148 5.43 -18.56 24.40
CA ALA A 148 5.54 -19.78 25.22
C ALA A 148 5.51 -19.45 26.73
N ASP A 149 6.23 -18.42 27.18
CA ASP A 149 6.31 -18.00 28.57
C ASP A 149 4.99 -17.40 29.10
N LEU A 150 4.23 -16.71 28.26
CA LEU A 150 3.04 -15.92 28.61
C LEU A 150 1.72 -16.59 28.19
N GLY A 151 1.78 -17.76 27.55
CA GLY A 151 0.61 -18.58 27.22
C GLY A 151 -0.17 -18.15 25.98
N PHE A 152 0.47 -17.52 24.97
CA PHE A 152 -0.16 -17.24 23.68
C PHE A 152 0.60 -17.90 22.52
N ARG A 153 -0.12 -18.26 21.45
CA ARG A 153 0.45 -18.91 20.27
C ARG A 153 1.21 -17.88 19.40
N VAL A 154 2.35 -18.28 18.83
CA VAL A 154 3.08 -17.47 17.86
C VAL A 154 3.42 -18.30 16.63
N ALA A 155 3.05 -17.80 15.44
CA ALA A 155 3.48 -18.35 14.17
C ALA A 155 4.40 -17.36 13.45
N VAL A 156 5.51 -17.85 12.91
CA VAL A 156 6.48 -17.05 12.15
C VAL A 156 6.43 -17.48 10.70
N VAL A 157 6.01 -16.58 9.82
CA VAL A 157 5.87 -16.84 8.39
C VAL A 157 7.18 -16.57 7.67
N PRO A 158 7.72 -17.53 6.89
CA PRO A 158 8.91 -17.31 6.08
C PRO A 158 8.71 -16.22 5.03
N SER A 159 9.80 -15.58 4.61
CA SER A 159 9.77 -14.59 3.53
C SER A 159 9.34 -15.22 2.21
N VAL A 160 8.37 -14.58 1.55
CA VAL A 160 7.97 -14.94 0.19
C VAL A 160 9.08 -14.53 -0.79
N LYS A 161 9.40 -15.42 -1.72
CA LYS A 161 10.35 -15.16 -2.81
C LYS A 161 9.69 -15.36 -4.16
N ILE A 162 10.01 -14.48 -5.10
CA ILE A 162 9.67 -14.62 -6.52
C ILE A 162 10.98 -14.64 -7.30
N ASP A 163 11.22 -15.69 -8.06
CA ASP A 163 12.48 -15.92 -8.82
C ASP A 163 13.73 -15.77 -7.92
N GLY A 164 13.67 -16.26 -6.68
CA GLY A 164 14.76 -16.18 -5.70
C GLY A 164 14.89 -14.84 -4.98
N VAL A 165 14.13 -13.81 -5.39
CA VAL A 165 14.18 -12.47 -4.79
C VAL A 165 13.14 -12.35 -3.68
N VAL A 166 13.58 -11.89 -2.50
CA VAL A 166 12.68 -11.67 -1.34
C VAL A 166 11.74 -10.50 -1.60
N VAL A 167 10.44 -10.75 -1.44
CA VAL A 167 9.39 -9.72 -1.52
C VAL A 167 9.47 -8.81 -0.30
N SER A 168 9.63 -7.50 -0.51
CA SER A 168 9.68 -6.51 0.57
C SER A 168 9.20 -5.13 0.12
N SER A 169 8.69 -4.31 1.04
CA SER A 169 8.32 -2.92 0.75
C SER A 169 9.50 -2.08 0.27
N THR A 170 10.74 -2.38 0.70
CA THR A 170 11.94 -1.69 0.25
C THR A 170 12.24 -1.97 -1.22
N LEU A 171 12.19 -3.23 -1.65
CA LEU A 171 12.33 -3.60 -3.06
C LEU A 171 11.27 -2.91 -3.91
N ILE A 172 10.01 -2.97 -3.48
CA ILE A 172 8.88 -2.37 -4.22
C ILE A 172 9.07 -0.86 -4.35
N ARG A 173 9.49 -0.16 -3.28
CA ARG A 173 9.79 1.29 -3.37
C ARG A 173 10.91 1.59 -4.36
N SER A 174 11.96 0.76 -4.40
CA SER A 174 13.06 0.97 -5.36
C SER A 174 12.60 0.80 -6.80
N LEU A 175 11.74 -0.19 -7.10
CA LEU A 175 11.16 -0.39 -8.43
C LEU A 175 10.26 0.80 -8.83
N ILE A 176 9.38 1.25 -7.93
CA ILE A 176 8.54 2.43 -8.16
C ILE A 176 9.40 3.68 -8.42
N ALA A 177 10.41 3.92 -7.59
CA ALA A 177 11.31 5.06 -7.76
C ALA A 177 12.13 5.00 -9.08
N ALA A 178 12.36 3.81 -9.61
CA ALA A 178 12.98 3.59 -10.92
C ALA A 178 12.00 3.66 -12.10
N GLY A 179 10.68 3.77 -11.85
CA GLY A 179 9.64 3.75 -12.89
C GLY A 179 9.22 2.36 -13.34
N ASP A 180 9.79 1.29 -12.78
CA ASP A 180 9.42 -0.10 -13.06
C ASP A 180 8.15 -0.48 -12.28
N VAL A 181 7.02 0.08 -12.74
CA VAL A 181 5.71 -0.16 -12.11
C VAL A 181 5.18 -1.57 -12.39
N ALA A 182 5.52 -2.15 -13.55
CA ALA A 182 5.19 -3.52 -13.90
C ALA A 182 5.94 -4.53 -13.01
N GLY A 183 7.25 -4.33 -12.82
CA GLY A 183 8.05 -5.10 -11.87
C GLY A 183 7.53 -4.99 -10.43
N ALA A 184 7.16 -3.79 -9.98
CA ALA A 184 6.56 -3.59 -8.66
C ALA A 184 5.24 -4.36 -8.49
N SER A 185 4.40 -4.40 -9.54
CA SER A 185 3.11 -5.11 -9.54
C SER A 185 3.27 -6.60 -9.29
N ARG A 186 4.33 -7.24 -9.80
CA ARG A 186 4.64 -8.67 -9.55
C ARG A 186 4.79 -8.97 -8.06
N TYR A 187 5.46 -8.10 -7.30
CA TYR A 187 5.69 -8.29 -5.86
C TYR A 187 4.50 -7.83 -5.02
N LEU A 188 3.73 -6.85 -5.50
CA LEU A 188 2.48 -6.41 -4.86
C LEU A 188 1.34 -7.41 -5.06
N GLY A 189 1.33 -8.16 -6.20
CA GLY A 189 0.21 -8.97 -6.64
C GLY A 189 -0.97 -8.14 -7.18
N ARG A 190 -0.73 -6.86 -7.48
CA ARG A 190 -1.67 -5.89 -8.10
C ARG A 190 -0.92 -4.65 -8.56
N PRO A 191 -1.52 -3.76 -9.39
CA PRO A 191 -0.90 -2.48 -9.74
C PRO A 191 -0.57 -1.65 -8.51
N PHE A 192 0.57 -0.96 -8.56
CA PHE A 192 0.82 0.13 -7.63
C PHE A 192 -0.18 1.25 -7.92
N ALA A 193 -0.83 1.80 -6.90
CA ALA A 193 -1.85 2.82 -7.08
C ALA A 193 -1.67 4.01 -6.14
N VAL A 194 -2.04 5.20 -6.65
CA VAL A 194 -2.14 6.42 -5.85
C VAL A 194 -3.59 6.92 -5.85
N ASP A 195 -4.03 7.44 -4.71
CA ASP A 195 -5.31 8.12 -4.58
C ASP A 195 -5.08 9.63 -4.56
N GLY A 196 -5.93 10.38 -5.24
CA GLY A 196 -5.88 11.83 -5.27
C GLY A 196 -7.25 12.46 -5.49
N ILE A 197 -7.34 13.75 -5.20
CA ILE A 197 -8.53 14.56 -5.52
C ILE A 197 -8.24 15.31 -6.81
N VAL A 198 -9.19 15.30 -7.74
CA VAL A 198 -9.04 16.08 -8.98
C VAL A 198 -9.12 17.57 -8.67
N ILE A 199 -8.05 18.27 -8.95
CA ILE A 199 -7.91 19.72 -8.72
C ILE A 199 -7.82 20.47 -10.06
N GLU A 200 -8.05 21.76 -10.03
CA GLU A 200 -7.86 22.63 -11.21
C GLU A 200 -6.40 22.63 -11.66
N GLY A 201 -6.19 22.61 -12.97
CA GLY A 201 -4.90 22.68 -13.64
C GLY A 201 -4.84 23.82 -14.65
N ARG A 202 -3.79 23.81 -15.47
CA ARG A 202 -3.57 24.88 -16.50
C ARG A 202 -4.47 24.75 -17.74
N HIS A 203 -5.33 23.73 -17.84
CA HIS A 203 -6.24 23.42 -18.94
C HIS A 203 -5.58 23.22 -20.33
N LEU A 204 -4.25 23.20 -20.42
CA LEU A 204 -3.51 23.05 -21.67
C LEU A 204 -3.89 21.78 -22.44
N GLY A 205 -4.12 20.67 -21.72
CA GLY A 205 -4.56 19.41 -22.33
C GLY A 205 -5.91 19.56 -23.06
N LYS A 206 -6.84 20.33 -22.51
CA LYS A 206 -8.14 20.60 -23.16
C LYS A 206 -7.99 21.34 -24.47
N GLU A 207 -7.10 22.36 -24.53
CA GLU A 207 -6.81 23.11 -25.75
C GLU A 207 -6.18 22.24 -26.84
N LEU A 208 -5.40 21.24 -26.44
CA LEU A 208 -4.76 20.29 -27.36
C LEU A 208 -5.67 19.14 -27.80
N GLY A 209 -6.87 19.01 -27.22
CA GLY A 209 -7.81 17.92 -27.49
C GLY A 209 -7.60 16.67 -26.60
N PHE A 210 -6.77 16.75 -25.57
CA PHE A 210 -6.48 15.71 -24.60
C PHE A 210 -6.75 16.21 -23.17
N PRO A 211 -8.01 16.36 -22.74
CA PRO A 211 -8.31 16.86 -21.41
C PRO A 211 -7.66 16.00 -20.32
N THR A 212 -6.99 16.64 -19.37
CA THR A 212 -6.28 15.96 -18.27
C THR A 212 -6.86 16.34 -16.92
N MET A 213 -6.88 15.40 -15.99
CA MET A 213 -7.18 15.57 -14.57
C MET A 213 -5.86 15.81 -13.82
N ASN A 214 -5.75 16.91 -13.10
CA ASN A 214 -4.62 17.16 -12.21
C ASN A 214 -4.93 16.62 -10.83
N LEU A 215 -3.97 15.92 -10.20
CA LEU A 215 -4.19 15.29 -8.90
C LEU A 215 -3.55 16.06 -7.76
N GLY A 216 -4.36 16.39 -6.76
CA GLY A 216 -3.91 16.74 -5.41
C GLY A 216 -3.62 15.44 -4.66
N LEU A 217 -2.33 15.17 -4.39
CA LEU A 217 -1.86 13.92 -3.79
C LEU A 217 -1.45 14.11 -2.33
N ASN A 218 -1.44 13.01 -1.58
CA ASN A 218 -0.78 12.97 -0.27
C ASN A 218 0.74 13.00 -0.48
N SER A 219 1.42 13.98 0.12
CA SER A 219 2.87 14.19 -0.01
C SER A 219 3.72 13.06 0.59
N GLU A 220 3.15 12.24 1.46
CA GLU A 220 3.83 11.10 2.10
C GLU A 220 3.81 9.83 1.24
N GLN A 221 2.98 9.78 0.18
CA GLN A 221 2.92 8.60 -0.69
C GLN A 221 4.06 8.60 -1.72
N ALA A 222 4.63 7.42 -1.96
CA ALA A 222 5.59 7.20 -3.03
C ALA A 222 4.95 7.48 -4.39
N LEU A 223 5.72 8.03 -5.31
CA LEU A 223 5.31 8.22 -6.71
C LEU A 223 6.35 7.55 -7.61
N PRO A 224 5.94 7.09 -8.80
CA PRO A 224 6.87 6.59 -9.79
C PRO A 224 7.84 7.69 -10.27
N ALA A 225 8.93 7.27 -10.89
CA ALA A 225 9.83 8.18 -11.60
C ALA A 225 9.08 9.08 -12.57
N ALA A 226 9.65 10.26 -12.87
CA ALA A 226 9.09 11.16 -13.87
C ALA A 226 8.99 10.45 -15.24
N GLY A 227 7.83 10.53 -15.89
CA GLY A 227 7.57 9.84 -17.14
C GLY A 227 6.09 9.72 -17.47
N VAL A 228 5.81 9.04 -18.57
CA VAL A 228 4.45 8.78 -19.07
C VAL A 228 4.14 7.30 -18.87
N TYR A 229 2.97 7.00 -18.33
CA TYR A 229 2.54 5.65 -17.93
C TYR A 229 1.17 5.30 -18.49
N ILE A 230 0.95 4.02 -18.74
CA ILE A 230 -0.40 3.46 -18.92
C ILE A 230 -0.98 3.24 -17.53
N VAL A 231 -2.22 3.67 -17.33
CA VAL A 231 -2.87 3.58 -16.03
C VAL A 231 -4.31 3.07 -16.13
N SER A 232 -4.78 2.46 -15.04
CA SER A 232 -6.19 2.27 -14.76
C SER A 232 -6.67 3.41 -13.86
N VAL A 233 -7.88 3.89 -14.08
CA VAL A 233 -8.45 5.01 -13.33
C VAL A 233 -9.82 4.64 -12.82
N LEU A 234 -9.99 4.61 -11.50
CA LEU A 234 -11.29 4.45 -10.84
C LEU A 234 -11.72 5.81 -10.27
N ILE A 235 -12.79 6.35 -10.81
CA ILE A 235 -13.38 7.63 -10.35
C ILE A 235 -14.41 7.32 -9.27
N ASP A 236 -14.43 8.12 -8.20
CA ASP A 236 -15.40 7.95 -7.11
C ASP A 236 -16.84 7.96 -7.64
N GLY A 237 -17.61 6.93 -7.26
CA GLY A 237 -18.94 6.64 -7.78
C GLY A 237 -18.98 5.69 -8.99
N ASP A 238 -17.84 5.38 -9.62
CA ASP A 238 -17.76 4.38 -10.69
C ASP A 238 -17.53 2.97 -10.11
N THR A 239 -18.11 1.97 -10.76
CA THR A 239 -17.92 0.54 -10.42
C THR A 239 -16.86 -0.14 -11.27
N VAL A 240 -16.44 0.49 -12.37
CA VAL A 240 -15.48 -0.06 -13.35
C VAL A 240 -14.36 0.94 -13.58
N SER A 241 -13.14 0.44 -13.56
CA SER A 241 -11.96 1.23 -13.90
C SER A 241 -11.92 1.56 -15.39
N ARG A 242 -11.49 2.77 -15.71
CA ARG A 242 -11.22 3.24 -17.08
C ARG A 242 -9.73 3.15 -17.38
N TRP A 243 -9.39 3.15 -18.64
CA TRP A 243 -8.01 3.27 -19.09
C TRP A 243 -7.60 4.74 -19.20
N GLY A 244 -6.32 5.00 -18.98
CA GLY A 244 -5.76 6.32 -19.12
C GLY A 244 -4.27 6.34 -19.39
N ILE A 245 -3.76 7.53 -19.64
CA ILE A 245 -2.35 7.85 -19.73
C ILE A 245 -2.04 8.85 -18.62
N CYS A 246 -1.00 8.60 -17.86
CA CYS A 246 -0.59 9.45 -16.74
C CYS A 246 0.79 10.04 -17.01
N ASN A 247 0.92 11.36 -16.89
CA ASN A 247 2.20 12.03 -16.83
C ASN A 247 2.56 12.29 -15.36
N VAL A 248 3.69 11.76 -14.94
CA VAL A 248 4.34 12.10 -13.67
C VAL A 248 5.49 13.03 -13.98
N GLY A 249 5.42 14.27 -13.55
CA GLY A 249 6.38 15.31 -13.93
C GLY A 249 6.79 16.23 -12.80
N SER A 250 7.82 17.05 -13.04
CA SER A 250 8.24 18.09 -12.11
C SER A 250 7.48 19.38 -12.38
N LYS A 251 6.96 20.05 -11.34
CA LYS A 251 6.41 21.42 -11.45
C LYS A 251 7.54 22.44 -11.38
N PRO A 252 7.87 23.16 -12.48
CA PRO A 252 8.97 24.15 -12.48
C PRO A 252 8.65 25.43 -11.67
N THR A 253 7.42 25.61 -11.17
CA THR A 253 6.92 26.90 -10.67
C THR A 253 6.63 26.96 -9.16
N VAL A 254 6.96 25.93 -8.38
CA VAL A 254 6.80 25.98 -6.92
C VAL A 254 8.17 25.82 -6.28
N SER A 255 8.54 26.78 -5.44
CA SER A 255 9.81 26.86 -4.69
C SER A 255 10.13 25.65 -3.77
N SER A 256 9.37 24.57 -3.86
CA SER A 256 9.50 23.34 -3.08
C SER A 256 9.59 22.05 -3.91
N GLY A 257 9.88 22.11 -5.23
CA GLY A 257 10.15 20.89 -6.02
C GLY A 257 8.96 19.91 -6.09
N GLY A 258 7.73 20.40 -6.29
CA GLY A 258 6.53 19.54 -6.30
C GLY A 258 6.46 18.64 -7.53
N VAL A 259 6.06 17.38 -7.34
CA VAL A 259 5.71 16.47 -8.43
C VAL A 259 4.27 16.74 -8.86
N SER A 260 4.02 16.77 -10.20
CA SER A 260 2.66 16.79 -10.76
C SER A 260 2.28 15.41 -11.25
N VAL A 261 1.02 15.06 -11.06
CA VAL A 261 0.42 13.87 -11.66
C VAL A 261 -0.80 14.32 -12.44
N GLU A 262 -0.73 14.13 -13.76
CA GLU A 262 -1.76 14.54 -14.72
C GLU A 262 -2.24 13.32 -15.48
N VAL A 263 -3.55 13.06 -15.44
CA VAL A 263 -4.16 11.86 -16.01
C VAL A 263 -5.12 12.23 -17.13
N HIS A 264 -4.84 11.74 -18.33
CA HIS A 264 -5.78 11.73 -19.45
C HIS A 264 -6.55 10.40 -19.44
N VAL A 265 -7.84 10.46 -19.13
CA VAL A 265 -8.71 9.27 -19.14
C VAL A 265 -9.27 9.08 -20.54
N LEU A 266 -9.02 7.92 -21.15
CA LEU A 266 -9.45 7.62 -22.50
C LEU A 266 -10.98 7.50 -22.58
N ASP A 267 -11.55 8.05 -23.64
CA ASP A 267 -12.98 7.99 -23.95
C ASP A 267 -13.89 8.53 -22.83
N PHE A 268 -13.36 9.49 -22.03
CA PHE A 268 -14.10 10.12 -20.92
C PHE A 268 -14.34 11.60 -21.16
N ASN A 269 -15.60 12.02 -21.08
CA ASN A 269 -16.04 13.41 -21.27
C ASN A 269 -16.85 13.96 -20.07
N GLY A 270 -16.68 13.36 -18.87
CA GLY A 270 -17.41 13.75 -17.67
C GLY A 270 -16.72 14.86 -16.86
N GLU A 271 -17.46 15.48 -15.95
CA GLU A 271 -16.89 16.34 -14.91
C GLU A 271 -16.31 15.51 -13.77
N SER A 272 -15.09 15.85 -13.34
CA SER A 272 -14.35 15.11 -12.32
C SER A 272 -13.75 16.00 -11.23
N TYR A 273 -13.87 17.32 -11.32
CA TYR A 273 -13.34 18.24 -10.30
C TYR A 273 -13.93 17.95 -8.91
N GLY A 274 -13.04 17.93 -7.92
CA GLY A 274 -13.38 17.62 -6.54
C GLY A 274 -13.64 16.13 -6.24
N LYS A 275 -13.72 15.27 -7.26
CA LYS A 275 -13.87 13.82 -7.06
C LYS A 275 -12.55 13.20 -6.63
N SER A 276 -12.65 12.17 -5.79
CA SER A 276 -11.54 11.29 -5.49
C SER A 276 -11.35 10.32 -6.66
N ILE A 277 -10.11 10.09 -7.06
CA ILE A 277 -9.78 9.05 -8.05
C ILE A 277 -8.62 8.21 -7.58
N ARG A 278 -8.64 6.93 -7.96
CA ARG A 278 -7.54 6.00 -7.80
C ARG A 278 -6.88 5.74 -9.15
N VAL A 279 -5.57 5.94 -9.22
CA VAL A 279 -4.76 5.74 -10.42
C VAL A 279 -3.82 4.57 -10.20
N GLY A 280 -4.08 3.44 -10.86
CA GLY A 280 -3.23 2.24 -10.86
C GLY A 280 -2.25 2.28 -12.01
N PHE A 281 -0.96 2.24 -11.72
CA PHE A 281 0.12 2.26 -12.73
C PHE A 281 0.35 0.85 -13.27
N LEU A 282 0.27 0.70 -14.60
CA LEU A 282 0.32 -0.60 -15.27
C LEU A 282 1.63 -0.81 -16.01
N ASP A 283 2.04 0.17 -16.82
CA ASP A 283 3.26 0.08 -17.62
C ASP A 283 3.86 1.46 -17.87
N TYR A 284 5.16 1.47 -18.20
CA TYR A 284 5.91 2.68 -18.51
C TYR A 284 5.97 2.87 -20.03
N ILE A 285 5.66 4.09 -20.51
CA ILE A 285 5.69 4.42 -21.94
C ILE A 285 7.02 5.06 -22.33
N ARG A 286 7.39 6.16 -21.63
CA ARG A 286 8.59 6.96 -21.95
C ARG A 286 8.93 7.95 -20.85
N GLU A 287 10.13 8.51 -20.90
CA GLU A 287 10.56 9.62 -20.06
C GLU A 287 9.77 10.92 -20.32
N GLU A 288 9.68 11.75 -19.28
CA GLU A 288 9.22 13.12 -19.41
C GLU A 288 10.20 13.91 -20.29
N ARG A 289 9.70 14.71 -21.21
CA ARG A 289 10.52 15.58 -22.07
C ARG A 289 9.87 16.93 -22.31
N ARG A 290 10.70 17.92 -22.57
CA ARG A 290 10.23 19.24 -23.01
C ARG A 290 10.01 19.25 -24.53
N PHE A 291 9.00 19.98 -24.97
CA PHE A 291 8.68 20.15 -26.38
C PHE A 291 8.91 21.60 -26.82
N ALA A 292 9.43 21.78 -28.02
CA ALA A 292 9.71 23.11 -28.57
C ALA A 292 8.44 23.82 -29.07
N SER A 293 7.34 23.08 -29.30
CA SER A 293 6.06 23.65 -29.74
C SER A 293 4.87 22.83 -29.19
N LEU A 294 3.69 23.47 -29.16
CA LEU A 294 2.42 22.82 -28.82
C LEU A 294 2.07 21.70 -29.81
N GLN A 295 2.44 21.85 -31.06
CA GLN A 295 2.22 20.83 -32.08
C GLN A 295 3.03 19.57 -31.76
N GLN A 296 4.30 19.68 -31.42
CA GLN A 296 5.13 18.53 -31.01
C GLN A 296 4.58 17.84 -29.76
N LEU A 297 4.10 18.61 -28.76
CA LEU A 297 3.45 18.06 -27.58
C LEU A 297 2.18 17.28 -27.96
N ARG A 298 1.33 17.84 -28.83
CA ARG A 298 0.12 17.19 -29.32
C ARG A 298 0.42 15.86 -30.03
N GLU A 299 1.40 15.86 -30.94
CA GLU A 299 1.83 14.67 -31.67
C GLU A 299 2.37 13.57 -30.73
N ALA A 300 3.12 13.97 -29.70
CA ALA A 300 3.63 13.04 -28.69
C ALA A 300 2.50 12.42 -27.87
N ILE A 301 1.54 13.21 -27.38
CA ILE A 301 0.37 12.68 -26.64
C ILE A 301 -0.44 11.73 -27.51
N ALA A 302 -0.69 12.09 -28.78
CA ALA A 302 -1.38 11.21 -29.73
C ALA A 302 -0.62 9.90 -29.99
N SER A 303 0.71 9.94 -29.96
CA SER A 303 1.55 8.74 -30.08
C SER A 303 1.45 7.87 -28.82
N ASP A 304 1.48 8.48 -27.63
CA ASP A 304 1.34 7.78 -26.35
C ASP A 304 -0.05 7.10 -26.28
N GLU A 305 -1.11 7.79 -26.71
CA GLU A 305 -2.46 7.22 -26.76
C GLU A 305 -2.54 6.01 -27.70
N ARG A 306 -1.96 6.10 -28.91
CA ARG A 306 -1.92 4.95 -29.83
C ARG A 306 -1.14 3.78 -29.24
N TYR A 307 -0.06 4.05 -28.52
CA TYR A 307 0.71 3.01 -27.84
C TYR A 307 -0.14 2.36 -26.74
N ALA A 308 -0.76 3.16 -25.88
CA ALA A 308 -1.61 2.68 -24.80
C ALA A 308 -2.77 1.82 -25.33
N ARG A 309 -3.46 2.27 -26.40
CA ARG A 309 -4.57 1.50 -26.99
C ARG A 309 -4.11 0.15 -27.56
N ARG A 310 -2.91 0.07 -28.16
CA ARG A 310 -2.33 -1.21 -28.63
C ARG A 310 -1.98 -2.12 -27.46
N TRP A 311 -1.38 -1.55 -26.42
CA TRP A 311 -1.05 -2.30 -25.20
C TRP A 311 -2.32 -2.87 -24.54
N MET A 312 -3.36 -2.06 -24.43
CA MET A 312 -4.67 -2.47 -23.90
C MET A 312 -5.29 -3.61 -24.72
N ALA A 313 -5.26 -3.51 -26.05
CA ALA A 313 -5.79 -4.54 -26.92
C ALA A 313 -5.03 -5.89 -26.78
N ALA A 314 -3.72 -5.83 -26.52
CA ALA A 314 -2.90 -7.03 -26.27
C ALA A 314 -3.14 -7.66 -24.88
N HIS A 315 -3.71 -6.89 -23.92
CA HIS A 315 -3.98 -7.32 -22.55
C HIS A 315 -5.50 -7.38 -22.25
N ALA A 316 -6.35 -7.37 -23.29
CA ALA A 316 -7.79 -7.16 -23.24
C ALA A 316 -8.63 -8.41 -22.91
N ASP A 317 -8.10 -9.42 -22.23
CA ASP A 317 -8.94 -10.49 -21.66
C ASP A 317 -9.79 -9.99 -20.47
N GLY A 318 -10.36 -8.75 -20.64
CA GLY A 318 -11.34 -8.09 -19.77
C GLY A 318 -10.75 -7.52 -18.48
N GLU A 319 -11.05 -6.24 -18.18
CA GLU A 319 -10.56 -5.39 -17.08
C GLU A 319 -9.03 -5.17 -17.03
N PRO A 320 -8.55 -3.95 -16.67
CA PRO A 320 -7.14 -3.69 -16.45
C PRO A 320 -6.67 -4.41 -15.18
N ARG A 321 -6.54 -5.72 -15.28
CA ARG A 321 -5.96 -6.55 -14.22
C ARG A 321 -4.46 -6.66 -14.48
N PRO A 322 -3.62 -6.48 -13.45
CA PRO A 322 -2.30 -7.06 -13.50
C PRO A 322 -2.48 -8.56 -13.71
N ASP A 323 -1.58 -9.19 -14.45
CA ASP A 323 -1.53 -10.64 -14.51
C ASP A 323 -1.72 -11.16 -13.08
N ARG A 324 -2.89 -11.70 -12.80
CA ARG A 324 -3.04 -12.55 -11.65
C ARG A 324 -2.17 -13.76 -11.96
N HIS A 325 -0.90 -13.69 -11.61
CA HIS A 325 -0.26 -14.90 -11.20
C HIS A 325 -1.11 -15.35 -10.02
N GLU A 326 -2.04 -16.26 -10.26
CA GLU A 326 -2.59 -17.14 -9.25
C GLU A 326 -1.40 -17.91 -8.68
N LEU A 327 -0.59 -17.21 -7.92
CA LEU A 327 0.18 -17.86 -6.88
C LEU A 327 -0.93 -18.41 -5.98
N ASP A 328 -1.08 -19.74 -6.04
CA ASP A 328 -1.97 -20.49 -5.16
C ASP A 328 -1.45 -20.25 -3.72
N LEU A 329 -1.86 -19.09 -3.15
CA LEU A 329 -1.49 -18.63 -1.82
C LEU A 329 -2.33 -19.43 -0.80
N GLN A 330 -2.25 -20.77 -0.88
CA GLN A 330 -2.76 -21.64 0.17
C GLN A 330 -2.00 -21.33 1.46
N PRO A 331 -2.67 -21.18 2.60
CA PRO A 331 -1.99 -21.04 3.87
C PRO A 331 -1.06 -22.24 4.06
N ASN A 332 0.22 -21.97 4.20
CA ASN A 332 1.20 -23.03 4.46
C ASN A 332 0.93 -23.59 5.86
N ARG A 333 0.11 -24.65 5.94
CA ARG A 333 -0.29 -25.30 7.21
C ARG A 333 0.89 -25.87 8.01
N SER A 334 2.07 -26.03 7.40
CA SER A 334 3.27 -26.51 8.10
C SER A 334 3.90 -25.47 9.03
N VAL A 335 3.43 -24.23 9.05
CA VAL A 335 3.94 -23.13 9.90
C VAL A 335 3.19 -23.03 11.23
N ILE A 336 2.10 -23.78 11.38
CA ILE A 336 1.21 -23.76 12.57
C ILE A 336 1.50 -25.00 13.44
N GLN A 337 2.75 -25.15 13.89
CA GLN A 337 3.10 -26.14 14.91
C GLN A 337 3.36 -25.49 16.25
#